data_1feb578f2b8620840760b57f4dde7e50
#
_entry.id   1feb578f2b8620840760b57f4dde7e50
#
_cell.length_a   1.000
_cell.length_b   1.000
_cell.length_c   1.000
_cell.angle_alpha   90.00
_cell.angle_beta   90.00
_cell.angle_gamma   90.00
#
_symmetry.space_group_name_H-M   'P 1'
#
loop_
_entity.id
_entity.type
_entity.pdbx_description
1 polymer ?
#
loop_
_entity_poly.entity_id
_entity_poly.type
_entity_poly.pdbx_seq_one_letter_code
_entity_poly.pdbx_strand_id
1 'polypeptide(L)'
;MLKNEDIVEQFKKSLSITVKTIGKNNDLDINFIKENPSIDGNSINLTEPNIENLQKNLSYIRAEADAMALEFRLHSKDIHQNFIASDELSNEIFNAIEQSRIEVQGSKIFKGIKSNIVKKHRYDLKKNNKTNKKINIADAFRYVSYSELLEIDLGENYLTYKKIIQRKLGKKYESFFKKLKNHINDQEKFALSIKNILIELGLFDLRNNTNSPQENSLEDKLFDLKADFKIY
;
A
#
# COMPACT_ATOMS: atom_id res chain seq x y z
N MET A 1 15.92 36.66 7.82
CA MET A 1 15.39 35.37 8.31
C MET A 1 14.00 35.19 7.71
N LEU A 2 13.73 34.11 6.98
CA LEU A 2 12.39 33.83 6.46
C LEU A 2 11.43 33.61 7.66
N LYS A 3 10.20 34.12 7.56
CA LYS A 3 9.18 33.84 8.57
C LYS A 3 8.78 32.35 8.46
N ASN A 4 8.34 31.75 9.55
CA ASN A 4 7.92 30.34 9.57
C ASN A 4 6.83 30.03 8.53
N GLU A 5 5.94 30.96 8.29
CA GLU A 5 4.90 30.87 7.25
C GLU A 5 5.48 30.80 5.85
N ASP A 6 6.52 31.58 5.56
CA ASP A 6 7.20 31.54 4.25
C ASP A 6 7.84 30.18 3.97
N ILE A 7 8.42 29.56 5.02
CA ILE A 7 9.03 28.22 4.93
C ILE A 7 7.97 27.15 4.60
N VAL A 8 6.83 27.19 5.27
CA VAL A 8 5.72 26.25 5.05
C VAL A 8 5.18 26.40 3.64
N GLU A 9 4.94 27.64 3.17
CA GLU A 9 4.42 27.88 1.83
C GLU A 9 5.41 27.48 0.74
N GLN A 10 6.71 27.73 0.91
CA GLN A 10 7.73 27.24 -0.03
C GLN A 10 7.77 25.71 -0.08
N PHE A 11 7.63 25.05 1.08
CA PHE A 11 7.56 23.60 1.15
C PHE A 11 6.33 23.06 0.43
N LYS A 12 5.13 23.64 0.66
CA LYS A 12 3.88 23.24 -0.03
C LYS A 12 4.05 23.36 -1.55
N LYS A 13 4.60 24.45 -2.06
CA LYS A 13 4.88 24.64 -3.50
C LYS A 13 5.80 23.55 -4.04
N SER A 14 6.90 23.29 -3.36
CA SER A 14 7.87 22.27 -3.77
C SER A 14 7.27 20.86 -3.74
N LEU A 15 6.46 20.56 -2.70
CA LEU A 15 5.78 19.27 -2.55
C LEU A 15 4.75 19.07 -3.67
N SER A 16 3.96 20.10 -3.99
CA SER A 16 2.97 20.05 -5.08
C SER A 16 3.62 19.75 -6.43
N ILE A 17 4.75 20.38 -6.75
CA ILE A 17 5.51 20.10 -7.98
C ILE A 17 6.00 18.66 -7.99
N THR A 18 6.50 18.17 -6.85
CA THR A 18 6.98 16.78 -6.70
C THR A 18 5.85 15.78 -6.93
N VAL A 19 4.69 15.99 -6.32
CA VAL A 19 3.50 15.13 -6.47
C VAL A 19 3.04 15.07 -7.92
N LYS A 20 2.92 16.22 -8.60
CA LYS A 20 2.58 16.29 -10.02
C LYS A 20 3.57 15.52 -10.89
N THR A 21 4.86 15.65 -10.60
CA THR A 21 5.94 14.97 -11.33
C THR A 21 5.89 13.45 -11.14
N ILE A 22 5.71 12.97 -9.90
CA ILE A 22 5.58 11.54 -9.59
C ILE A 22 4.31 10.98 -10.21
N GLY A 23 3.19 11.69 -10.08
CA GLY A 23 1.89 11.34 -10.64
C GLY A 23 1.84 11.36 -12.18
N LYS A 24 2.86 11.96 -12.83
CA LYS A 24 2.91 12.19 -14.29
C LYS A 24 1.71 12.96 -14.82
N ASN A 25 1.18 13.87 -14.04
CA ASN A 25 0.07 14.71 -14.43
C ASN A 25 0.29 16.14 -13.90
N ASN A 26 0.53 17.09 -14.80
CA ASN A 26 0.76 18.50 -14.47
C ASN A 26 -0.54 19.23 -14.09
N ASP A 27 -1.69 18.70 -14.50
CA ASP A 27 -3.01 19.29 -14.28
C ASP A 27 -3.66 18.82 -12.97
N LEU A 28 -2.91 18.03 -12.14
CA LEU A 28 -3.38 17.64 -10.80
C LEU A 28 -3.62 18.86 -9.91
N ASP A 29 -4.76 18.90 -9.26
CA ASP A 29 -5.03 19.83 -8.17
C ASP A 29 -4.46 19.28 -6.87
N ILE A 30 -3.55 20.03 -6.24
CA ILE A 30 -2.95 19.64 -4.95
C ILE A 30 -3.48 20.56 -3.86
N ASN A 31 -4.27 19.99 -2.96
CA ASN A 31 -4.85 20.70 -1.84
C ASN A 31 -4.17 20.27 -0.53
N PHE A 32 -4.09 21.18 0.42
CA PHE A 32 -3.61 20.91 1.78
C PHE A 32 -4.78 21.04 2.74
N ILE A 33 -5.12 19.95 3.43
CA ILE A 33 -6.29 19.82 4.28
C ILE A 33 -5.91 19.35 5.69
N LYS A 34 -6.82 19.52 6.65
CA LYS A 34 -6.62 19.05 8.04
C LYS A 34 -7.03 17.59 8.25
N GLU A 35 -7.81 17.06 7.33
CA GLU A 35 -8.31 15.71 7.31
C GLU A 35 -7.25 14.71 6.78
N ASN A 36 -7.61 13.43 6.73
CA ASN A 36 -6.75 12.40 6.18
C ASN A 36 -6.54 12.61 4.67
N PRO A 37 -5.35 12.30 4.14
CA PRO A 37 -5.07 12.37 2.72
C PRO A 37 -6.06 11.55 1.90
N SER A 38 -6.40 12.06 0.71
CA SER A 38 -7.35 11.40 -0.19
C SER A 38 -7.10 11.76 -1.65
N ILE A 39 -7.61 10.92 -2.55
CA ILE A 39 -7.62 11.17 -4.00
C ILE A 39 -9.07 11.23 -4.46
N ASP A 40 -9.45 12.36 -5.05
CA ASP A 40 -10.77 12.59 -5.62
C ASP A 40 -10.65 13.11 -7.06
N GLY A 41 -10.99 12.25 -8.02
CA GLY A 41 -10.84 12.58 -9.44
C GLY A 41 -9.40 12.97 -9.78
N ASN A 42 -9.22 14.23 -10.21
CA ASN A 42 -7.92 14.81 -10.56
C ASN A 42 -7.31 15.63 -9.40
N SER A 43 -7.84 15.50 -8.20
CA SER A 43 -7.36 16.22 -7.00
C SER A 43 -6.70 15.26 -6.02
N ILE A 44 -5.55 15.66 -5.48
CA ILE A 44 -4.87 15.00 -4.36
C ILE A 44 -4.89 15.94 -3.17
N ASN A 45 -5.55 15.49 -2.11
CA ASN A 45 -5.60 16.18 -0.84
C ASN A 45 -4.52 15.63 0.08
N LEU A 46 -3.61 16.48 0.52
CA LEU A 46 -2.50 16.14 1.42
C LEU A 46 -2.74 16.75 2.79
N THR A 47 -2.20 16.12 3.83
CA THR A 47 -2.22 16.70 5.17
C THR A 47 -1.48 18.03 5.19
N GLU A 48 -2.12 19.08 5.77
CA GLU A 48 -1.54 20.40 5.87
C GLU A 48 -0.29 20.40 6.75
N PRO A 49 0.89 20.77 6.22
CA PRO A 49 2.11 20.80 7.00
C PRO A 49 2.16 22.06 7.89
N ASN A 50 2.71 21.91 9.07
CA ASN A 50 3.08 23.01 9.93
C ASN A 50 4.59 23.00 10.23
N ILE A 51 5.11 24.10 10.76
CA ILE A 51 6.56 24.25 10.98
C ILE A 51 7.13 23.18 11.93
N GLU A 52 6.38 22.78 12.94
CA GLU A 52 6.81 21.77 13.90
C GLU A 52 6.94 20.40 13.24
N ASN A 53 5.95 20.02 12.42
CA ASN A 53 5.96 18.76 11.67
C ASN A 53 7.07 18.74 10.62
N LEU A 54 7.36 19.86 9.97
CA LEU A 54 8.46 19.99 9.02
C LEU A 54 9.82 19.78 9.70
N GLN A 55 10.00 20.32 10.89
CA GLN A 55 11.26 20.16 11.64
C GLN A 55 11.46 18.73 12.17
N LYS A 56 10.39 18.07 12.64
CA LYS A 56 10.48 16.77 13.31
C LYS A 56 10.29 15.58 12.37
N ASN A 57 9.42 15.71 11.37
CA ASN A 57 8.88 14.57 10.60
C ASN A 57 8.88 14.78 9.08
N LEU A 58 9.82 15.54 8.54
CA LEU A 58 9.87 15.88 7.11
C LEU A 58 9.74 14.66 6.19
N SER A 59 10.47 13.57 6.51
CA SER A 59 10.42 12.33 5.71
C SER A 59 9.04 11.66 5.76
N TYR A 60 8.31 11.81 6.85
CA TYR A 60 6.95 11.27 7.01
C TYR A 60 5.96 11.99 6.09
N ILE A 61 5.99 13.34 6.11
CA ILE A 61 5.13 14.17 5.24
C ILE A 61 5.42 13.88 3.76
N ARG A 62 6.71 13.79 3.40
CA ARG A 62 7.10 13.43 2.04
C ARG A 62 6.64 12.03 1.65
N ALA A 63 6.78 11.03 2.53
CA ALA A 63 6.33 9.67 2.25
C ALA A 63 4.82 9.57 2.04
N GLU A 64 4.03 10.37 2.77
CA GLU A 64 2.59 10.46 2.57
C GLU A 64 2.25 11.02 1.19
N ALA A 65 2.86 12.14 0.83
CA ALA A 65 2.68 12.74 -0.49
C ALA A 65 3.19 11.84 -1.63
N ASP A 66 4.34 11.19 -1.44
CA ASP A 66 4.89 10.22 -2.38
C ASP A 66 3.91 9.05 -2.61
N ALA A 67 3.32 8.53 -1.52
CA ALA A 67 2.35 7.42 -1.59
C ALA A 67 1.08 7.81 -2.37
N MET A 68 0.52 9.00 -2.11
CA MET A 68 -0.65 9.52 -2.84
C MET A 68 -0.36 9.70 -4.34
N ALA A 69 0.80 10.28 -4.67
CA ALA A 69 1.20 10.48 -6.06
C ALA A 69 1.42 9.15 -6.80
N LEU A 70 2.01 8.16 -6.12
CA LEU A 70 2.19 6.82 -6.65
C LEU A 70 0.86 6.08 -6.83
N GLU A 71 -0.05 6.21 -5.88
CA GLU A 71 -1.39 5.62 -5.96
C GLU A 71 -2.13 6.20 -7.17
N PHE A 72 -2.15 7.53 -7.33
CA PHE A 72 -2.74 8.17 -8.50
C PHE A 72 -2.18 7.63 -9.82
N ARG A 73 -0.87 7.37 -9.88
CA ARG A 73 -0.19 6.92 -11.09
C ARG A 73 -0.30 5.44 -11.38
N LEU A 74 -0.29 4.58 -10.35
CA LEU A 74 -0.04 3.14 -10.48
C LEU A 74 -1.23 2.27 -10.10
N HIS A 75 -2.31 2.89 -9.60
CA HIS A 75 -3.49 2.17 -9.14
C HIS A 75 -4.69 2.43 -10.05
N SER A 76 -5.27 1.37 -10.59
CA SER A 76 -6.55 1.43 -11.29
C SER A 76 -7.69 1.13 -10.33
N LYS A 77 -8.58 2.10 -10.13
CA LYS A 77 -9.78 1.93 -9.30
C LYS A 77 -10.72 0.87 -9.86
N ASP A 78 -10.84 0.78 -11.20
CA ASP A 78 -11.72 -0.19 -11.87
C ASP A 78 -11.25 -1.62 -11.62
N ILE A 79 -9.92 -1.88 -11.77
CA ILE A 79 -9.36 -3.19 -11.43
C ILE A 79 -9.58 -3.49 -9.95
N HIS A 80 -9.33 -2.51 -9.07
CA HIS A 80 -9.48 -2.69 -7.62
C HIS A 80 -10.90 -3.10 -7.23
N GLN A 81 -11.92 -2.43 -7.79
CA GLN A 81 -13.32 -2.71 -7.49
C GLN A 81 -13.74 -4.15 -7.80
N ASN A 82 -13.14 -4.80 -8.81
CA ASN A 82 -13.41 -6.20 -9.16
C ASN A 82 -12.92 -7.20 -8.10
N PHE A 83 -12.12 -6.75 -7.13
CA PHE A 83 -11.51 -7.61 -6.10
C PHE A 83 -11.94 -7.24 -4.67
N ILE A 84 -12.86 -6.28 -4.51
CA ILE A 84 -13.37 -5.89 -3.18
C ILE A 84 -14.11 -7.08 -2.56
N ALA A 85 -13.77 -7.40 -1.31
CA ALA A 85 -14.48 -8.41 -0.52
C ALA A 85 -15.74 -7.84 0.12
N SER A 86 -16.65 -8.73 0.52
CA SER A 86 -17.86 -8.35 1.25
C SER A 86 -17.60 -7.99 2.71
N ASP A 87 -16.49 -8.43 3.28
CA ASP A 87 -16.12 -8.16 4.67
C ASP A 87 -15.00 -7.11 4.79
N GLU A 88 -15.09 -6.32 5.85
CA GLU A 88 -14.18 -5.20 6.11
C GLU A 88 -12.73 -5.64 6.31
N LEU A 89 -12.51 -6.72 7.07
CA LEU A 89 -11.16 -7.20 7.37
C LEU A 89 -10.41 -7.66 6.13
N SER A 90 -11.09 -8.39 5.25
CA SER A 90 -10.50 -8.82 3.97
C SER A 90 -10.14 -7.63 3.08
N ASN A 91 -11.00 -6.60 3.05
CA ASN A 91 -10.73 -5.37 2.31
C ASN A 91 -9.57 -4.59 2.92
N GLU A 92 -9.46 -4.48 4.24
CA GLU A 92 -8.32 -3.85 4.89
C GLU A 92 -7.01 -4.56 4.54
N ILE A 93 -6.98 -5.89 4.58
CA ILE A 93 -5.78 -6.68 4.24
C ILE A 93 -5.46 -6.53 2.75
N PHE A 94 -6.47 -6.62 1.87
CA PHE A 94 -6.30 -6.44 0.44
C PHE A 94 -5.69 -5.07 0.12
N ASN A 95 -6.26 -4.00 0.68
CA ASN A 95 -5.79 -2.63 0.51
C ASN A 95 -4.36 -2.44 1.03
N ALA A 96 -4.03 -3.04 2.17
CA ALA A 96 -2.71 -2.97 2.77
C ALA A 96 -1.62 -3.61 1.89
N ILE A 97 -1.92 -4.77 1.28
CA ILE A 97 -1.00 -5.47 0.38
C ILE A 97 -0.89 -4.71 -0.96
N GLU A 98 -2.00 -4.24 -1.52
CA GLU A 98 -2.02 -3.45 -2.76
C GLU A 98 -1.25 -2.14 -2.60
N GLN A 99 -1.40 -1.45 -1.47
CA GLN A 99 -0.62 -0.26 -1.15
C GLN A 99 0.88 -0.57 -1.12
N SER A 100 1.27 -1.76 -0.61
CA SER A 100 2.66 -2.19 -0.65
C SER A 100 3.18 -2.38 -2.07
N ARG A 101 2.35 -2.89 -3.01
CA ARG A 101 2.68 -2.99 -4.44
C ARG A 101 3.06 -1.64 -5.01
N ILE A 102 2.22 -0.64 -4.78
CA ILE A 102 2.40 0.74 -5.25
C ILE A 102 3.69 1.34 -4.68
N GLU A 103 3.89 1.24 -3.38
CA GLU A 103 5.07 1.75 -2.68
C GLU A 103 6.36 1.07 -3.14
N VAL A 104 6.34 -0.24 -3.39
CA VAL A 104 7.48 -1.01 -3.90
C VAL A 104 7.85 -0.57 -5.32
N GLN A 105 6.87 -0.40 -6.21
CA GLN A 105 7.13 0.09 -7.56
C GLN A 105 7.77 1.49 -7.54
N GLY A 106 7.21 2.42 -6.75
CA GLY A 106 7.77 3.75 -6.56
C GLY A 106 9.19 3.72 -5.99
N SER A 107 9.43 2.85 -5.02
CA SER A 107 10.74 2.67 -4.38
C SER A 107 11.81 2.12 -5.33
N LYS A 108 11.42 1.31 -6.31
CA LYS A 108 12.32 0.81 -7.36
C LYS A 108 12.68 1.89 -8.39
N ILE A 109 11.75 2.81 -8.67
CA ILE A 109 11.96 3.89 -9.65
C ILE A 109 12.74 5.05 -9.01
N PHE A 110 12.42 5.44 -7.78
CA PHE A 110 12.93 6.65 -7.15
C PHE A 110 13.60 6.37 -5.79
N LYS A 111 14.91 6.57 -5.72
CA LYS A 111 15.69 6.37 -4.46
C LYS A 111 15.20 7.27 -3.31
N GLY A 112 14.74 8.50 -3.61
CA GLY A 112 14.19 9.43 -2.61
C GLY A 112 12.91 8.91 -1.99
N ILE A 113 11.99 8.41 -2.81
CA ILE A 113 10.73 7.79 -2.36
C ILE A 113 11.03 6.59 -1.46
N LYS A 114 11.92 5.68 -1.90
CA LYS A 114 12.35 4.54 -1.06
C LYS A 114 12.82 5.00 0.31
N SER A 115 13.67 6.02 0.36
CA SER A 115 14.18 6.55 1.64
C SER A 115 13.07 7.09 2.53
N ASN A 116 12.12 7.86 1.97
CA ASN A 116 11.00 8.43 2.71
C ASN A 116 10.07 7.35 3.26
N ILE A 117 9.65 6.41 2.43
CA ILE A 117 8.73 5.32 2.80
C ILE A 117 9.36 4.40 3.85
N VAL A 118 10.62 4.00 3.70
CA VAL A 118 11.32 3.18 4.71
C VAL A 118 11.38 3.91 6.06
N LYS A 119 11.69 5.21 6.07
CA LYS A 119 11.72 5.99 7.31
C LYS A 119 10.32 6.09 7.94
N LYS A 120 9.27 6.28 7.12
CA LYS A 120 7.89 6.29 7.59
C LYS A 120 7.51 4.95 8.22
N HIS A 121 7.74 3.83 7.54
CA HIS A 121 7.44 2.51 8.09
C HIS A 121 8.18 2.21 9.39
N ARG A 122 9.46 2.54 9.47
CA ARG A 122 10.24 2.40 10.72
C ARG A 122 9.71 3.28 11.85
N TYR A 123 9.27 4.49 11.53
CA TYR A 123 8.65 5.39 12.52
C TYR A 123 7.33 4.81 13.03
N ASP A 124 6.45 4.36 12.14
CA ASP A 124 5.16 3.79 12.50
C ASP A 124 5.32 2.52 13.34
N LEU A 125 6.21 1.60 12.95
CA LEU A 125 6.54 0.39 13.70
C LEU A 125 7.04 0.71 15.12
N LYS A 126 7.91 1.72 15.26
CA LYS A 126 8.42 2.17 16.56
C LYS A 126 7.32 2.78 17.41
N LYS A 127 6.43 3.58 16.82
CA LYS A 127 5.30 4.22 17.50
C LYS A 127 4.32 3.16 18.00
N ASN A 128 3.94 2.21 17.14
CA ASN A 128 2.99 1.16 17.47
C ASN A 128 3.51 0.24 18.61
N ASN A 129 4.80 -0.09 18.58
CA ASN A 129 5.41 -0.91 19.64
C ASN A 129 5.41 -0.21 21.01
N LYS A 130 5.59 1.12 21.04
CA LYS A 130 5.55 1.90 22.28
C LYS A 130 4.16 1.98 22.92
N THR A 131 3.11 1.89 22.13
CA THR A 131 1.73 2.05 22.62
C THR A 131 1.11 0.76 23.14
N ASN A 132 1.81 -0.38 23.09
CA ASN A 132 1.30 -1.71 23.45
C ASN A 132 -0.08 -2.05 22.82
N LYS A 133 -0.41 -1.42 21.70
CA LYS A 133 -1.65 -1.72 20.97
C LYS A 133 -1.58 -3.10 20.36
N LYS A 134 -2.71 -3.80 20.36
CA LYS A 134 -2.86 -5.04 19.61
C LYS A 134 -2.50 -4.77 18.15
N ILE A 135 -1.61 -5.60 17.59
CA ILE A 135 -1.18 -5.46 16.20
C ILE A 135 -2.39 -5.69 15.28
N ASN A 136 -2.68 -4.71 14.43
CA ASN A 136 -3.63 -4.85 13.34
C ASN A 136 -3.03 -5.79 12.28
N ILE A 137 -3.82 -6.77 11.84
CA ILE A 137 -3.36 -7.76 10.86
C ILE A 137 -3.14 -7.15 9.47
N ALA A 138 -3.91 -6.15 9.07
CA ALA A 138 -3.71 -5.44 7.81
C ALA A 138 -2.40 -4.66 7.82
N ASP A 139 -2.07 -3.97 8.93
CA ASP A 139 -0.77 -3.34 9.11
C ASP A 139 0.38 -4.36 9.01
N ALA A 140 0.19 -5.54 9.62
CA ALA A 140 1.19 -6.59 9.55
C ALA A 140 1.41 -7.05 8.09
N PHE A 141 0.35 -7.28 7.32
CA PHE A 141 0.45 -7.59 5.91
C PHE A 141 1.14 -6.47 5.13
N ARG A 142 0.82 -5.20 5.40
CA ARG A 142 1.44 -4.05 4.73
C ARG A 142 2.96 -4.02 4.90
N TYR A 143 3.43 -4.02 6.15
CA TYR A 143 4.87 -3.94 6.43
C TYR A 143 5.63 -5.16 5.92
N VAL A 144 5.04 -6.36 6.09
CA VAL A 144 5.67 -7.60 5.63
C VAL A 144 5.71 -7.65 4.11
N SER A 145 4.63 -7.31 3.43
CA SER A 145 4.60 -7.27 1.96
C SER A 145 5.63 -6.27 1.40
N TYR A 146 5.69 -5.06 1.95
CA TYR A 146 6.68 -4.08 1.53
C TYR A 146 8.12 -4.58 1.71
N SER A 147 8.41 -5.17 2.87
CA SER A 147 9.73 -5.72 3.21
C SER A 147 10.12 -6.89 2.31
N GLU A 148 9.24 -7.88 2.14
CA GLU A 148 9.51 -9.09 1.34
C GLU A 148 9.62 -8.77 -0.18
N LEU A 149 8.74 -7.90 -0.70
CA LEU A 149 8.75 -7.54 -2.12
C LEU A 149 9.95 -6.67 -2.52
N LEU A 150 10.50 -5.89 -1.58
CA LEU A 150 11.65 -5.03 -1.80
C LEU A 150 12.97 -5.63 -1.29
N GLU A 151 12.90 -6.77 -0.58
CA GLU A 151 14.04 -7.48 0.04
C GLU A 151 14.85 -6.57 0.98
N ILE A 152 14.15 -5.89 1.89
CA ILE A 152 14.76 -4.98 2.85
C ILE A 152 14.37 -5.29 4.29
N ASP A 153 15.24 -4.94 5.22
CA ASP A 153 14.95 -5.00 6.65
C ASP A 153 14.36 -3.67 7.15
N LEU A 154 13.22 -3.74 7.83
CA LEU A 154 12.57 -2.59 8.48
C LEU A 154 13.01 -2.41 9.96
N GLY A 155 13.91 -3.24 10.47
CA GLY A 155 14.48 -3.15 11.81
C GLY A 155 13.78 -4.02 12.86
N GLU A 156 14.21 -3.95 14.12
CA GLU A 156 13.80 -4.86 15.18
C GLU A 156 12.29 -4.89 15.42
N ASN A 157 11.63 -3.73 15.38
CA ASN A 157 10.20 -3.63 15.61
C ASN A 157 9.36 -4.38 14.55
N TYR A 158 9.92 -4.65 13.37
CA TYR A 158 9.29 -5.39 12.29
C TYR A 158 9.21 -6.90 12.56
N LEU A 159 10.12 -7.49 13.32
CA LEU A 159 10.22 -8.94 13.50
C LEU A 159 8.94 -9.58 14.08
N THR A 160 8.25 -8.86 14.96
CA THR A 160 6.98 -9.34 15.53
C THR A 160 5.89 -9.44 14.46
N TYR A 161 5.80 -8.45 13.57
CA TYR A 161 4.87 -8.44 12.45
C TYR A 161 5.17 -9.58 11.47
N LYS A 162 6.44 -9.78 11.13
CA LYS A 162 6.88 -10.90 10.27
C LYS A 162 6.48 -12.25 10.86
N LYS A 163 6.72 -12.50 12.14
CA LYS A 163 6.33 -13.74 12.83
C LYS A 163 4.82 -13.98 12.78
N ILE A 164 3.99 -12.93 12.92
CA ILE A 164 2.53 -13.05 12.83
C ILE A 164 2.13 -13.52 11.43
N ILE A 165 2.65 -12.91 10.37
CA ILE A 165 2.31 -13.28 8.99
C ILE A 165 2.88 -14.65 8.64
N GLN A 166 4.10 -14.99 9.08
CA GLN A 166 4.64 -16.34 8.90
C GLN A 166 3.77 -17.43 9.54
N ARG A 167 3.24 -17.19 10.75
CA ARG A 167 2.31 -18.12 11.40
C ARG A 167 0.98 -18.20 10.65
N LYS A 168 0.46 -17.08 10.18
CA LYS A 168 -0.82 -17.01 9.46
C LYS A 168 -0.76 -17.73 8.12
N LEU A 169 0.31 -17.53 7.35
CA LEU A 169 0.51 -18.13 6.03
C LEU A 169 1.10 -19.56 6.10
N GLY A 170 1.80 -19.88 7.18
CA GLY A 170 2.44 -21.18 7.36
C GLY A 170 3.35 -21.54 6.17
N LYS A 171 3.18 -22.75 5.63
CA LYS A 171 3.96 -23.26 4.49
C LYS A 171 3.78 -22.45 3.19
N LYS A 172 2.73 -21.63 3.10
CA LYS A 172 2.43 -20.81 1.92
C LYS A 172 3.19 -19.48 1.88
N TYR A 173 3.89 -19.12 2.96
CA TYR A 173 4.57 -17.83 3.08
C TYR A 173 5.47 -17.52 1.89
N GLU A 174 6.44 -18.38 1.62
CA GLU A 174 7.42 -18.17 0.54
C GLU A 174 6.77 -18.15 -0.85
N SER A 175 5.85 -19.09 -1.11
CA SER A 175 5.17 -19.19 -2.42
C SER A 175 4.27 -17.97 -2.67
N PHE A 176 3.60 -17.46 -1.64
CA PHE A 176 2.76 -16.27 -1.73
C PHE A 176 3.58 -15.03 -2.12
N PHE A 177 4.64 -14.72 -1.38
CA PHE A 177 5.46 -13.55 -1.69
C PHE A 177 6.20 -13.69 -3.02
N LYS A 178 6.61 -14.90 -3.41
CA LYS A 178 7.17 -15.16 -4.74
C LYS A 178 6.18 -14.83 -5.85
N LYS A 179 4.90 -15.22 -5.72
CA LYS A 179 3.84 -14.88 -6.68
C LYS A 179 3.60 -13.37 -6.74
N LEU A 180 3.44 -12.72 -5.61
CA LEU A 180 3.27 -11.27 -5.57
C LEU A 180 4.45 -10.55 -6.26
N LYS A 181 5.68 -11.01 -6.03
CA LYS A 181 6.87 -10.44 -6.66
C LYS A 181 6.86 -10.59 -8.18
N ASN A 182 6.43 -11.74 -8.69
CA ASN A 182 6.31 -11.99 -10.13
C ASN A 182 5.22 -11.12 -10.79
N HIS A 183 4.17 -10.80 -10.05
CA HIS A 183 3.04 -10.02 -10.56
C HIS A 183 3.10 -8.52 -10.18
N ILE A 184 4.21 -8.03 -9.65
CA ILE A 184 4.34 -6.67 -9.11
C ILE A 184 3.94 -5.56 -10.10
N ASN A 185 4.14 -5.78 -11.40
CA ASN A 185 3.84 -4.83 -12.47
C ASN A 185 2.45 -5.04 -13.11
N ASP A 186 1.71 -6.06 -12.69
CA ASP A 186 0.39 -6.42 -13.22
C ASP A 186 -0.60 -6.38 -12.07
N GLN A 187 -1.40 -5.30 -11.98
CA GLN A 187 -2.32 -5.09 -10.86
C GLN A 187 -3.38 -6.18 -10.77
N GLU A 188 -3.91 -6.64 -11.90
CA GLU A 188 -4.97 -7.65 -11.92
C GLU A 188 -4.45 -9.01 -11.40
N LYS A 189 -3.30 -9.48 -11.90
CA LYS A 189 -2.70 -10.73 -11.42
C LYS A 189 -2.21 -10.63 -9.97
N PHE A 190 -1.72 -9.45 -9.57
CA PHE A 190 -1.35 -9.17 -8.18
C PHE A 190 -2.57 -9.26 -7.27
N ALA A 191 -3.65 -8.57 -7.62
CA ALA A 191 -4.93 -8.58 -6.91
C ALA A 191 -5.52 -9.99 -6.81
N LEU A 192 -5.50 -10.76 -7.91
CA LEU A 192 -5.94 -12.15 -7.92
C LEU A 192 -5.10 -13.02 -6.97
N SER A 193 -3.79 -12.79 -6.91
CA SER A 193 -2.92 -13.52 -5.97
C SER A 193 -3.27 -13.21 -4.51
N ILE A 194 -3.64 -11.97 -4.19
CA ILE A 194 -4.13 -11.59 -2.86
C ILE A 194 -5.47 -12.27 -2.57
N LYS A 195 -6.44 -12.16 -3.48
CA LYS A 195 -7.77 -12.77 -3.33
C LYS A 195 -7.66 -14.26 -3.04
N ASN A 196 -6.84 -14.98 -3.81
CA ASN A 196 -6.66 -16.42 -3.63
C ASN A 196 -6.12 -16.78 -2.25
N ILE A 197 -5.13 -16.06 -1.74
CA ILE A 197 -4.61 -16.36 -0.40
C ILE A 197 -5.61 -16.02 0.69
N LEU A 198 -6.42 -14.96 0.53
CA LEU A 198 -7.46 -14.60 1.49
C LEU A 198 -8.57 -15.67 1.55
N ILE A 199 -8.96 -16.22 0.38
CA ILE A 199 -9.90 -17.36 0.30
C ILE A 199 -9.32 -18.58 1.03
N GLU A 200 -8.07 -18.92 0.76
CA GLU A 200 -7.39 -20.07 1.36
C GLU A 200 -7.21 -19.93 2.88
N LEU A 201 -7.15 -18.70 3.39
CA LEU A 201 -7.11 -18.39 4.82
C LEU A 201 -8.50 -18.32 5.48
N GLY A 202 -9.57 -18.50 4.68
CA GLY A 202 -10.94 -18.35 5.16
C GLY A 202 -11.32 -16.92 5.53
N LEU A 203 -10.59 -15.96 4.98
CA LEU A 203 -10.80 -14.52 5.21
C LEU A 203 -11.64 -13.87 4.08
N PHE A 204 -11.94 -14.58 3.01
CA PHE A 204 -12.73 -14.09 1.89
C PHE A 204 -13.89 -15.06 1.65
N ASP A 205 -15.13 -14.59 1.80
CA ASP A 205 -16.31 -15.40 1.54
C ASP A 205 -16.74 -15.26 0.08
N LEU A 206 -16.73 -16.38 -0.66
CA LEU A 206 -17.16 -16.43 -2.07
C LEU A 206 -18.71 -16.34 -2.22
N ARG A 207 -19.47 -16.56 -1.15
CA ARG A 207 -20.93 -16.75 -1.22
C ARG A 207 -21.73 -15.46 -1.41
N ASN A 208 -21.12 -14.29 -1.18
CA ASN A 208 -21.83 -13.00 -1.21
C ASN A 208 -21.65 -12.20 -2.52
N ASN A 209 -20.97 -12.74 -3.52
CA ASN A 209 -20.70 -12.04 -4.79
C ASN A 209 -21.57 -12.51 -5.98
N THR A 210 -22.75 -13.10 -5.75
CA THR A 210 -23.59 -13.73 -6.80
C THR A 210 -24.42 -12.76 -7.64
N ASN A 211 -24.08 -11.48 -7.74
CA ASN A 211 -24.88 -10.50 -8.50
C ASN A 211 -24.13 -9.73 -9.61
N SER A 212 -23.01 -10.25 -10.16
CA SER A 212 -22.41 -9.62 -11.34
C SER A 212 -22.28 -10.56 -12.54
N PRO A 213 -22.59 -10.10 -13.76
CA PRO A 213 -22.54 -10.91 -14.99
C PRO A 213 -21.14 -11.35 -15.44
N GLN A 214 -20.07 -11.01 -14.70
CA GLN A 214 -18.69 -11.32 -15.06
C GLN A 214 -18.09 -12.56 -14.39
N GLU A 215 -18.90 -13.33 -13.63
CA GLU A 215 -18.40 -14.47 -12.83
C GLU A 215 -17.84 -15.63 -13.68
N ASN A 216 -18.39 -15.88 -14.87
CA ASN A 216 -17.95 -16.99 -15.70
C ASN A 216 -16.49 -16.86 -16.19
N SER A 217 -16.01 -15.65 -16.42
CA SER A 217 -14.63 -15.40 -16.85
C SER A 217 -13.59 -15.45 -15.71
N LEU A 218 -14.03 -15.22 -14.47
CA LEU A 218 -13.17 -15.26 -13.28
C LEU A 218 -13.06 -16.67 -12.72
N GLU A 219 -14.14 -17.48 -12.78
CA GLU A 219 -14.10 -18.89 -12.40
C GLU A 219 -13.24 -19.73 -13.35
N ASP A 220 -13.30 -19.47 -14.65
CA ASP A 220 -12.41 -20.11 -15.63
C ASP A 220 -10.93 -19.75 -15.38
N LYS A 221 -10.63 -18.48 -15.10
CA LYS A 221 -9.27 -18.04 -14.71
C LYS A 221 -8.81 -18.61 -13.37
N LEU A 222 -9.74 -18.80 -12.42
CA LEU A 222 -9.48 -19.46 -11.13
C LEU A 222 -9.21 -20.95 -11.28
N PHE A 223 -9.84 -21.61 -12.25
CA PHE A 223 -9.65 -23.03 -12.55
C PHE A 223 -8.26 -23.28 -13.16
N ASP A 224 -7.83 -22.45 -14.10
CA ASP A 224 -6.48 -22.51 -14.69
C ASP A 224 -5.38 -22.26 -13.64
N LEU A 225 -5.61 -21.32 -12.72
CA LEU A 225 -4.65 -21.08 -11.63
C LEU A 225 -4.61 -22.19 -10.57
N LYS A 226 -5.72 -22.91 -10.35
CA LYS A 226 -5.74 -24.11 -9.47
C LYS A 226 -4.96 -25.27 -10.09
N ALA A 227 -4.87 -25.34 -11.40
CA ALA A 227 -4.06 -26.33 -12.11
C ALA A 227 -2.55 -26.12 -11.84
N ASP A 228 -2.09 -24.86 -11.79
CA ASP A 228 -0.70 -24.49 -11.46
C ASP A 228 -0.32 -24.81 -10.00
N PHE A 229 -1.30 -25.01 -9.09
CA PHE A 229 -1.07 -25.38 -7.70
C PHE A 229 -0.95 -26.89 -7.44
N LYS A 230 -1.36 -27.74 -8.38
CA LYS A 230 -1.37 -29.20 -8.21
C LYS A 230 -0.08 -29.90 -8.67
N ILE A 231 0.87 -29.18 -9.25
CA ILE A 231 2.14 -29.74 -9.67
C ILE A 231 3.23 -29.16 -8.76
N TYR A 232 3.45 -29.80 -7.64
CA TYR A 232 4.67 -30.08 -6.87
C TYR A 232 4.34 -30.54 -5.47
#